data_9d0db25229e0069936b6229afc207411
#
_entry.id   9d0db25229e0069936b6229afc207411
#
_cell.length_a   1.000
_cell.length_b   1.000
_cell.length_c   1.000
_cell.angle_alpha   90.00
_cell.angle_beta   90.00
_cell.angle_gamma   90.00
#
_symmetry.space_group_name_H-M   'P 1'
#
loop_
_entity.id
_entity.type
_entity.pdbx_description
1 polymer ?
#
loop_
_entity_poly.entity_id
_entity_poly.type
_entity_poly.pdbx_seq_one_letter_code
_entity_poly.pdbx_strand_id
1 'polypeptide(L)'
;MNKVILMGRLTRDPEVRYSQGEQPMAIARYSLAVDRRFNRNSQDGQTADFINCVAFGRNGEFAEKYLHKGTKILAEGRIQTGSYTNKDGVKVYTTEVVVENQEFAESKNCLLYTSPSPRDS
;
A
#
# COMPACT_ATOMS: atom_id res chain seq x y z
N MET A 1 -17.31 -12.43 -2.98
CA MET A 1 -15.84 -12.40 -3.03
C MET A 1 -15.37 -10.95 -2.88
N ASN A 2 -14.38 -10.75 -2.07
CA ASN A 2 -13.84 -9.41 -1.84
C ASN A 2 -12.34 -9.47 -2.08
N LYS A 3 -11.92 -9.04 -3.26
CA LYS A 3 -10.54 -9.19 -3.68
C LYS A 3 -10.10 -7.95 -4.43
N VAL A 4 -8.95 -7.43 -4.06
CA VAL A 4 -8.38 -6.23 -4.67
C VAL A 4 -6.93 -6.49 -5.00
N ILE A 5 -6.52 -6.09 -6.20
CA ILE A 5 -5.13 -6.16 -6.62
C ILE A 5 -4.75 -4.77 -7.12
N LEU A 6 -3.75 -4.18 -6.50
CA LEU A 6 -3.32 -2.82 -6.81
C LEU A 6 -1.83 -2.79 -7.10
N MET A 7 -1.45 -2.00 -8.07
CA MET A 7 -0.05 -1.72 -8.34
C MET A 7 0.15 -0.21 -8.21
N GLY A 8 1.07 0.19 -7.35
CA GLY A 8 1.33 1.60 -7.14
C GLY A 8 2.58 1.84 -6.36
N ARG A 9 2.88 3.11 -6.11
CA ARG A 9 4.06 3.51 -5.35
C ARG A 9 3.65 4.06 -4.00
N LEU A 10 4.43 3.76 -2.99
CA LEU A 10 4.19 4.32 -1.67
C LEU A 10 4.39 5.82 -1.72
N THR A 11 3.45 6.55 -1.12
CA THR A 11 3.53 8.01 -1.08
C THR A 11 4.40 8.49 0.07
N ARG A 12 4.67 7.62 1.02
CA ARG A 12 5.52 7.92 2.18
C ARG A 12 5.98 6.60 2.77
N ASP A 13 6.93 6.68 3.69
CA ASP A 13 7.37 5.50 4.40
C ASP A 13 6.21 4.93 5.22
N PRO A 14 6.12 3.60 5.35
CA PRO A 14 5.07 3.01 6.14
C PRO A 14 5.15 3.43 7.61
N GLU A 15 3.99 3.66 8.18
CA GLU A 15 3.89 3.90 9.61
C GLU A 15 3.65 2.56 10.28
N VAL A 16 4.56 2.15 11.15
CA VAL A 16 4.51 0.82 11.74
C VAL A 16 4.28 0.93 13.22
N ARG A 17 3.33 0.16 13.70
CA ARG A 17 3.05 0.05 15.12
C ARG A 17 2.95 -1.41 15.48
N TYR A 18 3.10 -1.70 16.76
CA TYR A 18 3.00 -3.07 17.24
C TYR A 18 1.86 -3.16 18.24
N SER A 19 1.07 -4.22 18.10
CA SER A 19 -0.02 -4.45 19.04
C SER A 19 0.55 -4.78 20.41
N GLN A 20 -0.26 -4.53 21.44
CA GLN A 20 0.14 -4.88 22.79
C GLN A 20 -0.20 -6.31 23.08
N GLY A 21 0.58 -6.93 23.98
CA GLY A 21 0.33 -8.31 24.34
C GLY A 21 1.63 -9.09 24.39
N GLU A 22 1.51 -10.38 24.66
CA GLU A 22 2.69 -11.23 24.77
C GLU A 22 3.36 -11.47 23.43
N GLN A 23 2.57 -11.43 22.37
CA GLN A 23 3.10 -11.59 21.01
C GLN A 23 2.67 -10.40 20.18
N PRO A 24 3.44 -9.31 20.23
CA PRO A 24 3.09 -8.13 19.46
C PRO A 24 3.06 -8.42 17.96
N MET A 25 2.03 -7.90 17.31
CA MET A 25 1.87 -8.05 15.87
C MET A 25 2.18 -6.73 15.19
N ALA A 26 2.99 -6.77 14.15
CA ALA A 26 3.30 -5.57 13.39
C ALA A 26 2.07 -5.13 12.61
N ILE A 27 1.82 -3.83 12.63
CA ILE A 27 0.73 -3.22 11.89
C ILE A 27 1.33 -2.08 11.11
N ALA A 28 1.44 -2.24 9.80
CA ALA A 28 2.02 -1.22 8.93
C ALA A 28 0.93 -0.58 8.10
N ARG A 29 0.91 0.74 8.08
CA ARG A 29 -0.04 1.49 7.27
C ARG A 29 0.71 2.33 6.26
N TYR A 30 0.26 2.30 5.03
CA TYR A 30 0.86 3.11 3.98
C TYR A 30 -0.20 3.45 2.95
N SER A 31 0.13 4.40 2.09
CA SER A 31 -0.78 4.82 1.03
C SER A 31 -0.09 4.58 -0.31
N LEU A 32 -0.82 4.01 -1.25
CA LEU A 32 -0.32 3.77 -2.58
C LEU A 32 -0.91 4.78 -3.55
N ALA A 33 -0.06 5.31 -4.41
CA ALA A 33 -0.50 6.13 -5.54
C ALA A 33 -0.66 5.18 -6.71
N VAL A 34 -1.90 4.95 -7.11
CA VAL A 34 -2.24 4.03 -8.18
C VAL A 34 -2.61 4.86 -9.39
N ASP A 35 -1.85 4.71 -10.48
CA ASP A 35 -2.08 5.50 -11.66
C ASP A 35 -3.42 5.20 -12.29
N ARG A 36 -4.10 6.26 -12.73
CA ARG A 36 -5.32 6.10 -13.50
C ARG A 36 -4.96 5.77 -14.93
N ARG A 37 -5.73 4.87 -15.50
CA ARG A 37 -5.38 4.34 -16.80
C ARG A 37 -5.62 5.30 -17.94
N PHE A 38 -6.75 5.98 -17.93
CA PHE A 38 -7.09 6.94 -18.98
C PHE A 38 -7.41 8.27 -18.32
N ASN A 39 -6.45 9.17 -18.35
CA ASN A 39 -6.66 10.44 -17.70
C ASN A 39 -6.44 11.63 -18.60
N ARG A 40 -6.31 11.41 -19.90
CA ARG A 40 -6.05 12.54 -20.79
C ARG A 40 -7.19 13.54 -20.81
N ASN A 41 -8.38 13.12 -20.42
CA ASN A 41 -9.50 14.01 -20.32
C ASN A 41 -9.79 14.40 -18.86
N SER A 42 -8.87 14.14 -17.98
CA SER A 42 -9.03 14.50 -16.59
C SER A 42 -9.03 16.00 -16.44
N GLN A 43 -10.14 16.56 -16.02
CA GLN A 43 -10.25 17.99 -15.88
C GLN A 43 -9.75 18.50 -14.55
N ASP A 44 -9.66 17.63 -13.56
CA ASP A 44 -9.16 18.02 -12.26
C ASP A 44 -7.64 17.83 -12.16
N GLY A 45 -7.00 17.33 -13.21
CA GLY A 45 -5.57 17.14 -13.18
C GLY A 45 -5.09 15.98 -12.36
N GLN A 46 -6.00 15.21 -11.79
CA GLN A 46 -5.60 14.08 -10.96
C GLN A 46 -5.26 12.89 -11.83
N THR A 47 -4.04 12.37 -11.67
CA THR A 47 -3.56 11.26 -12.48
C THR A 47 -3.43 9.98 -11.67
N ALA A 48 -3.68 10.02 -10.38
CA ALA A 48 -3.53 8.86 -9.52
C ALA A 48 -4.59 8.86 -8.44
N ASP A 49 -4.93 7.68 -7.99
CA ASP A 49 -5.80 7.50 -6.84
C ASP A 49 -4.92 7.08 -5.66
N PHE A 50 -5.22 7.64 -4.50
CA PHE A 50 -4.46 7.35 -3.29
C PHE A 50 -5.26 6.39 -2.44
N ILE A 51 -4.71 5.20 -2.25
CA ILE A 51 -5.41 4.11 -1.59
C ILE A 51 -4.70 3.78 -0.29
N ASN A 52 -5.42 3.85 0.82
CA ASN A 52 -4.85 3.51 2.12
C ASN A 52 -4.81 2.00 2.27
N CYS A 53 -3.67 1.50 2.73
CA CYS A 53 -3.44 0.07 2.91
C CYS A 53 -2.97 -0.19 4.33
N VAL A 54 -3.33 -1.38 4.85
CA VAL A 54 -2.84 -1.81 6.15
C VAL A 54 -2.39 -3.25 6.02
N ALA A 55 -1.22 -3.54 6.59
CA ALA A 55 -0.63 -4.87 6.56
C ALA A 55 -0.36 -5.34 7.98
N PHE A 56 -0.78 -6.55 8.29
CA PHE A 56 -0.65 -7.11 9.62
C PHE A 56 0.35 -8.25 9.64
N GLY A 57 0.99 -8.45 10.79
CA GLY A 57 1.86 -9.58 11.01
C GLY A 57 3.05 -9.58 10.08
N ARG A 58 3.26 -10.69 9.38
CA ARG A 58 4.39 -10.80 8.47
C ARG A 58 4.37 -9.74 7.39
N ASN A 59 3.20 -9.42 6.89
CA ASN A 59 3.09 -8.39 5.87
C ASN A 59 3.49 -7.03 6.43
N GLY A 60 3.15 -6.78 7.69
CA GLY A 60 3.57 -5.55 8.35
C GLY A 60 5.06 -5.49 8.55
N GLU A 61 5.67 -6.60 8.94
CA GLU A 61 7.12 -6.67 9.10
C GLU A 61 7.84 -6.49 7.78
N PHE A 62 7.31 -7.08 6.73
CA PHE A 62 7.87 -6.91 5.39
C PHE A 62 7.85 -5.44 4.99
N ALA A 63 6.72 -4.78 5.24
CA ALA A 63 6.60 -3.37 4.90
C ALA A 63 7.62 -2.54 5.67
N GLU A 64 7.78 -2.84 6.95
CA GLU A 64 8.74 -2.11 7.77
C GLU A 64 10.16 -2.23 7.24
N LYS A 65 10.52 -3.43 6.82
CA LYS A 65 11.90 -3.69 6.42
C LYS A 65 12.22 -3.26 5.01
N TYR A 66 11.26 -3.40 4.11
CA TYR A 66 11.59 -3.31 2.69
C TYR A 66 10.85 -2.22 1.93
N LEU A 67 9.78 -1.69 2.47
CA LEU A 67 8.99 -0.71 1.72
C LEU A 67 9.32 0.70 2.18
N HIS A 68 9.49 1.59 1.21
CA HIS A 68 9.85 2.98 1.47
C HIS A 68 9.07 3.87 0.54
N LYS A 69 9.07 5.16 0.83
CA LYS A 69 8.49 6.14 -0.07
C LYS A 69 9.03 5.95 -1.48
N GLY A 70 8.13 5.84 -2.43
CA GLY A 70 8.51 5.70 -3.83
C GLY A 70 8.67 4.27 -4.31
N THR A 71 8.66 3.30 -3.39
CA THR A 71 8.75 1.89 -3.80
C THR A 71 7.48 1.47 -4.51
N LYS A 72 7.64 0.82 -5.66
CA LYS A 72 6.50 0.33 -6.42
C LYS A 72 6.23 -1.10 -6.05
N ILE A 73 4.99 -1.38 -5.67
CA ILE A 73 4.61 -2.72 -5.24
C ILE A 73 3.31 -3.16 -5.88
N LEU A 74 3.11 -4.45 -5.87
CA LEU A 74 1.84 -5.08 -6.19
C LEU A 74 1.24 -5.54 -4.87
N ALA A 75 0.10 -4.99 -4.50
CA ALA A 75 -0.56 -5.33 -3.25
C ALA A 75 -1.85 -6.06 -3.54
N GLU A 76 -2.05 -7.17 -2.87
CA GLU A 76 -3.24 -7.99 -3.03
C GLU A 76 -3.91 -8.12 -1.68
N GLY A 77 -5.22 -7.94 -1.64
CA GLY A 77 -5.94 -8.04 -0.39
C GLY A 77 -7.42 -7.87 -0.57
N ARG A 78 -8.06 -7.30 0.44
CA ARG A 78 -9.50 -7.09 0.42
C ARG A 78 -9.82 -5.69 0.93
N ILE A 79 -10.96 -5.18 0.50
CA ILE A 79 -11.44 -3.88 0.95
C ILE A 79 -12.11 -4.06 2.30
N GLN A 80 -11.78 -3.21 3.24
CA GLN A 80 -12.42 -3.18 4.54
C GLN A 80 -12.91 -1.78 4.82
N THR A 81 -14.16 -1.66 5.20
CA THR A 81 -14.73 -0.37 5.55
C THR A 81 -14.93 -0.29 7.05
N GLY A 82 -14.92 0.93 7.55
CA GLY A 82 -15.15 1.16 8.96
C GLY A 82 -15.68 2.56 9.16
N SER A 83 -15.82 2.94 10.42
CA SER A 83 -16.27 4.29 10.74
C SER A 83 -15.82 4.65 12.15
N TYR A 84 -15.71 5.94 12.39
CA TYR A 84 -15.45 6.45 13.73
C TYR A 84 -16.12 7.80 13.85
N THR A 85 -16.30 8.25 15.09
CA THR A 85 -16.88 9.56 15.36
C THR A 85 -15.74 10.50 15.69
N ASN A 86 -15.67 11.62 14.95
CA ASN A 86 -14.59 12.59 15.18
C ASN A 86 -14.94 13.51 16.35
N LYS A 87 -14.07 14.50 16.58
CA LYS A 87 -14.22 15.40 17.71
C LYS A 87 -15.50 16.24 17.64
N ASP A 88 -15.97 16.45 16.43
CA ASP A 88 -17.19 17.27 16.23
C ASP A 88 -18.46 16.46 16.32
N GLY A 89 -18.35 15.15 16.63
CA GLY A 89 -19.51 14.30 16.73
C GLY A 89 -20.01 13.80 15.38
N VAL A 90 -19.24 14.01 14.33
CA VAL A 90 -19.62 13.59 12.99
C VAL A 90 -19.04 12.22 12.70
N LYS A 91 -19.89 11.35 12.16
CA LYS A 91 -19.45 10.01 11.81
C LYS A 91 -18.63 10.07 10.52
N VAL A 92 -17.42 9.51 10.60
CA VAL A 92 -16.50 9.49 9.47
C VAL A 92 -16.34 8.05 9.00
N TYR A 93 -16.54 7.82 7.72
CA TYR A 93 -16.42 6.49 7.13
C TYR A 93 -15.04 6.32 6.55
N THR A 94 -14.49 5.13 6.74
CA THR A 94 -13.15 4.82 6.25
C THR A 94 -13.20 3.64 5.29
N THR A 95 -12.28 3.64 4.36
CA THR A 95 -12.12 2.55 3.40
C THR A 95 -10.63 2.29 3.26
N GLU A 96 -10.21 1.06 3.47
CA GLU A 96 -8.81 0.71 3.30
C GLU A 96 -8.69 -0.70 2.78
N VAL A 97 -7.52 -1.02 2.25
CA VAL A 97 -7.22 -2.35 1.74
C VAL A 97 -6.40 -3.08 2.80
N VAL A 98 -6.92 -4.22 3.25
CA VAL A 98 -6.17 -5.09 4.15
C VAL A 98 -5.30 -5.98 3.27
N VAL A 99 -4.00 -5.77 3.35
CA VAL A 99 -3.06 -6.43 2.46
C VAL A 99 -2.83 -7.87 2.91
N GLU A 100 -3.05 -8.80 2.00
CA GLU A 100 -2.83 -10.22 2.26
C GLU A 100 -1.52 -10.70 1.64
N ASN A 101 -1.07 -9.98 0.60
CA ASN A 101 0.18 -10.31 -0.05
C ASN A 101 0.72 -9.05 -0.71
N GLN A 102 2.05 -8.92 -0.73
CA GLN A 102 2.66 -7.77 -1.38
C GLN A 102 3.99 -8.20 -1.98
N GLU A 103 4.28 -7.66 -3.17
CA GLU A 103 5.48 -7.99 -3.90
C GLU A 103 6.03 -6.72 -4.53
N PHE A 104 7.33 -6.72 -4.78
CA PHE A 104 7.92 -5.63 -5.53
C PHE A 104 7.45 -5.72 -6.97
N ALA A 105 6.94 -4.61 -7.48
CA ALA A 105 6.49 -4.53 -8.85
C ALA A 105 7.55 -3.92 -9.75
N GLU A 106 8.61 -3.42 -9.15
CA GLU A 106 9.67 -2.77 -9.89
C GLU A 106 10.90 -3.66 -9.83
N SER A 107 11.36 -4.09 -10.99
CA SER A 107 12.54 -4.91 -11.07
C SER A 107 13.77 -4.13 -10.63
N LYS A 108 14.66 -4.78 -9.90
CA LYS A 108 15.92 -4.14 -9.56
C LYS A 108 16.71 -3.78 -10.79
N ASN A 109 16.54 -4.55 -11.84
CA ASN A 109 17.26 -4.30 -13.07
C ASN A 109 16.68 -3.16 -13.87
N CYS A 110 15.45 -2.80 -13.59
CA CYS A 110 14.85 -1.65 -14.25
C CYS A 110 15.56 -0.37 -13.87
N LEU A 111 16.16 -0.40 -12.74
CA LEU A 111 16.79 0.81 -12.23
C LEU A 111 18.24 0.88 -12.59
N LEU A 112 18.75 -0.23 -13.00
CA LEU A 112 20.16 -0.36 -13.19
C LEU A 112 20.50 -0.66 -14.59
N TYR A 113 20.24 -1.53 -14.37
CA TYR A 113 20.63 -2.37 -14.94
C TYR A 113 20.70 -2.85 -15.21
N THR A 114 20.64 -3.02 -15.02
CA THR A 114 20.71 -3.67 -15.07
C THR A 114 20.94 -4.63 -14.82
N SER A 115 21.01 -5.09 -14.94
CA SER A 115 21.14 -6.08 -14.73
C SER A 115 20.95 -6.95 -14.74
N PRO A 116 21.08 -7.39 -15.02
CA PRO A 116 20.72 -8.32 -15.02
C PRO A 116 20.51 -9.17 -14.78
N SER A 117 20.28 -9.27 -14.86
CA SER A 117 19.88 -9.94 -14.63
C SER A 117 19.50 -10.38 -14.48
N PRO A 118 19.39 -10.72 -14.64
CA PRO A 118 18.69 -11.18 -14.41
C PRO A 118 18.29 -11.51 -14.03
N ARG A 119 17.99 -11.82 -14.13
CA ARG A 119 17.47 -11.99 -13.77
C ARG A 119 17.22 -12.21 -13.28
N ASP A 120 17.22 -12.18 -13.28
CA ASP A 120 16.96 -12.20 -12.84
C ASP A 120 16.78 -12.17 -12.55
N SER A 121 16.58 -12.55 -12.51
CA SER A 121 16.28 -12.37 -12.36
C SER A 121 16.28 -12.52 -12.23
#